data_161885cbc9dd36f474c23edd5d17cbbf
#
_entry.id   161885cbc9dd36f474c23edd5d17cbbf
#
_cell.length_a   1.000
_cell.length_b   1.000
_cell.length_c   1.000
_cell.angle_alpha   90.00
_cell.angle_beta   90.00
_cell.angle_gamma   90.00
#
_symmetry.space_group_name_H-M   'P 1'
#
loop_
_entity.id
_entity.type
_entity.pdbx_description
1 polymer ?
#
loop_
_entity_poly.entity_id
_entity_poly.type
_entity_poly.pdbx_seq_one_letter_code
_entity_poly.pdbx_strand_id
1 'polypeptide(L)'
;MKKVIAIILALAMMFCLAACGGSKEEKGTKIGVLQFAPHASLDNCTKGIMDALNEKGFVDGQDGCTIEFINGQGEGETNQLAAQNFVNKGFDIIIAIATPSAMPCYAAAKDAGIPVIFSAVSDPVGAGLVQSLEDPQTGATGTSDSLNYTAQLELIRAFQPEAKNIGILYTTSEANSLAQLKKYQELAGNYGFEIKAQGITDASEVASGIASLIASGIDCVCNLTDNNVVNNFSVVTAATDPAGIPCYGSEEEQVAQYGCVASETLDYVALGYQTGLMAVDVLGGADVKSMAVYIVSDSEPVYSTANMAKFGLSLPDAYKDAREVK
;
A
#
# COMPACT_ATOMS: atom_id res chain seq x y z
N MET A 1 40.34 -11.24 66.65
CA MET A 1 39.05 -10.53 66.40
C MET A 1 39.20 -9.46 65.31
N LYS A 2 40.11 -8.51 65.36
CA LYS A 2 40.25 -7.42 64.34
C LYS A 2 40.51 -7.93 62.89
N LYS A 3 41.27 -9.04 62.70
CA LYS A 3 41.57 -9.61 61.39
C LYS A 3 40.37 -10.36 60.77
N VAL A 4 39.48 -10.95 61.57
CA VAL A 4 38.27 -11.67 61.11
C VAL A 4 37.20 -10.68 60.69
N ILE A 5 37.09 -9.53 61.41
CA ILE A 5 36.14 -8.45 61.04
C ILE A 5 36.53 -7.79 59.71
N ALA A 6 37.87 -7.63 59.48
CA ALA A 6 38.34 -7.08 58.20
C ALA A 6 38.05 -7.98 56.98
N ILE A 7 38.12 -9.31 57.15
CA ILE A 7 37.79 -10.29 56.10
C ILE A 7 36.29 -10.31 55.84
N ILE A 8 35.45 -10.21 56.85
CA ILE A 8 33.98 -10.16 56.70
C ILE A 8 33.55 -8.86 56.00
N LEU A 9 34.17 -7.72 56.31
CA LEU A 9 33.92 -6.46 55.64
C LEU A 9 34.39 -6.46 54.15
N ALA A 10 35.52 -7.10 53.85
CA ALA A 10 36.01 -7.26 52.48
C ALA A 10 35.13 -8.19 51.65
N LEU A 11 34.60 -9.27 52.23
CA LEU A 11 33.61 -10.14 51.56
C LEU A 11 32.27 -9.43 51.35
N ALA A 12 31.81 -8.62 52.30
CA ALA A 12 30.58 -7.84 52.15
C ALA A 12 30.69 -6.77 51.04
N MET A 13 31.86 -6.13 50.90
CA MET A 13 32.10 -5.20 49.77
C MET A 13 32.20 -5.88 48.41
N MET A 14 32.70 -7.12 48.34
CA MET A 14 32.67 -7.89 47.08
C MET A 14 31.26 -8.33 46.69
N PHE A 15 30.37 -8.58 47.64
CA PHE A 15 28.96 -8.90 47.34
C PHE A 15 28.16 -7.67 46.92
N CYS A 16 28.50 -6.47 47.36
CA CYS A 16 27.84 -5.22 46.91
C CYS A 16 28.26 -4.81 45.50
N LEU A 17 29.44 -5.23 45.01
CA LEU A 17 29.88 -4.98 43.63
C LEU A 17 29.27 -5.97 42.61
N ALA A 18 28.78 -7.11 43.06
CA ALA A 18 28.06 -8.07 42.19
C ALA A 18 26.57 -7.73 42.06
N ALA A 19 26.01 -6.84 42.89
CA ALA A 19 24.63 -6.39 42.79
C ALA A 19 24.41 -5.19 41.83
N CYS A 20 25.50 -4.59 41.32
CA CYS A 20 25.45 -3.70 40.15
C CYS A 20 25.62 -4.53 38.85
N GLY A 21 24.88 -5.60 38.73
CA GLY A 21 24.54 -6.17 37.45
C GLY A 21 23.74 -5.11 36.71
N GLY A 22 24.37 -4.49 35.69
CA GLY A 22 23.70 -3.50 34.86
C GLY A 22 22.36 -4.09 34.43
N SER A 23 21.29 -3.44 34.81
CA SER A 23 20.07 -3.53 34.07
C SER A 23 20.48 -3.28 32.60
N LYS A 24 20.51 -4.31 31.78
CA LYS A 24 20.36 -4.10 30.35
C LYS A 24 19.10 -3.23 30.29
N GLU A 25 19.27 -1.95 29.97
CA GLU A 25 18.14 -1.22 29.43
C GLU A 25 17.65 -2.11 28.30
N GLU A 26 16.51 -2.74 28.47
CA GLU A 26 15.84 -3.41 27.38
C GLU A 26 15.62 -2.31 26.34
N LYS A 27 16.46 -2.33 25.31
CA LYS A 27 16.36 -1.39 24.22
C LYS A 27 14.97 -1.60 23.62
N GLY A 28 14.08 -0.64 23.90
CA GLY A 28 12.71 -0.74 23.41
C GLY A 28 12.66 -0.87 21.89
N THR A 29 11.65 -1.52 21.38
CA THR A 29 11.43 -1.70 19.94
C THR A 29 10.87 -0.43 19.32
N LYS A 30 11.47 0.04 18.22
CA LYS A 30 11.02 1.21 17.46
C LYS A 30 10.53 0.81 16.08
N ILE A 31 9.26 1.07 15.81
CA ILE A 31 8.58 0.75 14.55
C ILE A 31 8.19 2.06 13.86
N GLY A 32 8.77 2.32 12.67
CA GLY A 32 8.35 3.44 11.83
C GLY A 32 7.27 2.99 10.86
N VAL A 33 6.16 3.73 10.76
CA VAL A 33 5.09 3.48 9.79
C VAL A 33 4.93 4.72 8.93
N LEU A 34 5.19 4.60 7.63
CA LEU A 34 5.05 5.68 6.65
C LEU A 34 3.96 5.34 5.64
N GLN A 35 2.89 6.12 5.63
CA GLN A 35 1.83 6.05 4.62
C GLN A 35 2.03 7.17 3.60
N PHE A 36 1.95 6.86 2.31
CA PHE A 36 2.21 7.85 1.25
C PHE A 36 1.22 9.01 1.26
N ALA A 37 -0.08 8.72 1.25
CA ALA A 37 -1.13 9.71 1.10
C ALA A 37 -2.36 9.34 1.93
N PRO A 38 -3.22 10.31 2.31
CA PRO A 38 -4.46 10.04 3.02
C PRO A 38 -5.56 9.64 2.03
N HIS A 39 -5.81 8.35 1.85
CA HIS A 39 -7.01 7.84 1.17
C HIS A 39 -7.41 6.47 1.74
N ALA A 40 -8.67 6.10 1.56
CA ALA A 40 -9.32 5.03 2.29
C ALA A 40 -8.59 3.68 2.21
N SER A 41 -8.08 3.28 1.04
CA SER A 41 -7.37 1.99 0.89
C SER A 41 -6.05 1.97 1.65
N LEU A 42 -5.28 3.07 1.67
CA LEU A 42 -4.05 3.16 2.46
C LEU A 42 -4.35 3.28 3.95
N ASP A 43 -5.43 3.98 4.34
CA ASP A 43 -5.91 4.04 5.73
C ASP A 43 -6.33 2.65 6.21
N ASN A 44 -6.97 1.84 5.35
CA ASN A 44 -7.31 0.45 5.60
C ASN A 44 -6.05 -0.42 5.78
N CYS A 45 -5.00 -0.24 4.96
CA CYS A 45 -3.71 -0.89 5.17
C CYS A 45 -3.13 -0.52 6.55
N THR A 46 -3.10 0.77 6.87
CA THR A 46 -2.61 1.25 8.17
C THR A 46 -3.39 0.62 9.32
N LYS A 47 -4.72 0.58 9.21
CA LYS A 47 -5.57 -0.07 10.22
C LYS A 47 -5.18 -1.53 10.41
N GLY A 48 -5.08 -2.30 9.33
CA GLY A 48 -4.70 -3.71 9.39
C GLY A 48 -3.33 -3.94 10.02
N ILE A 49 -2.33 -3.12 9.64
CA ILE A 49 -0.98 -3.15 10.21
C ILE A 49 -1.03 -2.93 11.72
N MET A 50 -1.71 -1.86 12.17
CA MET A 50 -1.81 -1.53 13.58
C MET A 50 -2.57 -2.59 14.37
N ASP A 51 -3.63 -3.18 13.80
CA ASP A 51 -4.37 -4.28 14.41
C ASP A 51 -3.45 -5.50 14.64
N ALA A 52 -2.64 -5.89 13.65
CA ALA A 52 -1.70 -7.00 13.77
C ALA A 52 -0.59 -6.73 14.80
N LEU A 53 0.01 -5.53 14.76
CA LEU A 53 1.04 -5.13 15.74
C LEU A 53 0.49 -5.18 17.17
N ASN A 54 -0.68 -4.59 17.40
CA ASN A 54 -1.33 -4.57 18.71
C ASN A 54 -1.67 -5.98 19.20
N GLU A 55 -2.22 -6.85 18.33
CA GLU A 55 -2.52 -8.25 18.68
C GLU A 55 -1.28 -9.03 19.11
N LYS A 56 -0.14 -8.74 18.51
CA LYS A 56 1.14 -9.38 18.81
C LYS A 56 1.94 -8.69 19.94
N GLY A 57 1.34 -7.71 20.61
CA GLY A 57 1.90 -7.06 21.78
C GLY A 57 2.80 -5.86 21.50
N PHE A 58 2.89 -5.40 20.25
CA PHE A 58 3.58 -4.16 19.90
C PHE A 58 2.60 -2.99 19.99
N VAL A 59 2.47 -2.40 21.18
CA VAL A 59 1.56 -1.29 21.46
C VAL A 59 2.39 -0.03 21.78
N ASP A 60 2.08 1.07 21.09
CA ASP A 60 2.82 2.32 21.30
C ASP A 60 2.79 2.77 22.78
N GLY A 61 3.97 3.11 23.31
CA GLY A 61 4.15 3.53 24.69
C GLY A 61 4.09 2.42 25.73
N GLN A 62 3.94 1.13 25.36
CA GLN A 62 3.93 0.00 26.27
C GLN A 62 5.19 -0.87 26.09
N ASP A 63 5.67 -1.46 27.18
CA ASP A 63 6.81 -2.41 27.21
C ASP A 63 8.04 -1.93 26.42
N GLY A 64 8.28 -0.61 26.39
CA GLY A 64 9.38 0.00 25.66
C GLY A 64 9.16 0.10 24.14
N CYS A 65 7.99 -0.29 23.63
CA CYS A 65 7.64 -0.14 22.22
C CYS A 65 7.33 1.32 21.88
N THR A 66 7.84 1.78 20.75
CA THR A 66 7.51 3.09 20.15
C THR A 66 7.07 2.87 18.71
N ILE A 67 5.88 3.31 18.36
CA ILE A 67 5.36 3.30 16.99
C ILE A 67 5.20 4.74 16.53
N GLU A 68 6.01 5.19 15.57
CA GLU A 68 5.87 6.52 14.97
C GLU A 68 5.18 6.39 13.62
N PHE A 69 3.94 6.90 13.53
CA PHE A 69 3.19 6.96 12.27
C PHE A 69 3.35 8.33 11.62
N ILE A 70 3.68 8.34 10.34
CA ILE A 70 3.76 9.55 9.50
C ILE A 70 2.90 9.32 8.24
N ASN A 71 2.06 10.31 7.93
CA ASN A 71 1.39 10.41 6.63
C ASN A 71 2.12 11.43 5.77
N GLY A 72 2.59 11.00 4.60
CA GLY A 72 3.39 11.79 3.67
C GLY A 72 2.59 12.79 2.84
N GLN A 73 1.26 12.81 2.98
CA GLN A 73 0.33 13.73 2.32
C GLN A 73 0.41 13.74 0.79
N GLY A 74 0.91 12.66 0.18
CA GLY A 74 1.14 12.58 -1.26
C GLY A 74 2.40 13.31 -1.75
N GLU A 75 3.18 13.87 -0.82
CA GLU A 75 4.34 14.70 -1.15
C GLU A 75 5.63 13.88 -1.11
N GLY A 76 6.31 13.74 -2.24
CA GLY A 76 7.54 12.94 -2.36
C GLY A 76 8.65 13.40 -1.41
N GLU A 77 8.84 14.72 -1.24
CA GLU A 77 9.84 15.27 -0.32
C GLU A 77 9.54 14.93 1.14
N THR A 78 8.27 15.02 1.55
CA THR A 78 7.82 14.64 2.90
C THR A 78 8.09 13.16 3.16
N ASN A 79 7.80 12.29 2.20
CA ASN A 79 8.07 10.86 2.30
C ASN A 79 9.57 10.57 2.42
N GLN A 80 10.41 11.23 1.63
CA GLN A 80 11.87 11.07 1.69
C GLN A 80 12.43 11.55 3.04
N LEU A 81 11.97 12.69 3.55
CA LEU A 81 12.40 13.21 4.85
C LEU A 81 11.96 12.30 6.00
N ALA A 82 10.75 11.74 5.96
CA ALA A 82 10.26 10.79 6.94
C ALA A 82 11.11 9.51 6.95
N ALA A 83 11.43 8.96 5.80
CA ALA A 83 12.30 7.79 5.67
C ALA A 83 13.69 8.03 6.28
N GLN A 84 14.32 9.16 5.98
CA GLN A 84 15.61 9.55 6.56
C GLN A 84 15.53 9.76 8.07
N ASN A 85 14.42 10.33 8.57
CA ASN A 85 14.19 10.55 9.98
C ASN A 85 14.11 9.22 10.76
N PHE A 86 13.41 8.21 10.25
CA PHE A 86 13.37 6.89 10.86
C PHE A 86 14.78 6.28 10.96
N VAL A 87 15.58 6.36 9.89
CA VAL A 87 16.96 5.85 9.88
C VAL A 87 17.82 6.60 10.90
N ASN A 88 17.77 7.93 10.92
CA ASN A 88 18.57 8.77 11.83
C ASN A 88 18.20 8.56 13.30
N LYS A 89 16.93 8.27 13.60
CA LYS A 89 16.46 7.95 14.96
C LYS A 89 16.75 6.51 15.38
N GLY A 90 17.31 5.68 14.48
CA GLY A 90 17.65 4.28 14.73
C GLY A 90 16.42 3.43 15.02
N PHE A 91 15.44 3.47 14.13
CA PHE A 91 14.30 2.56 14.17
C PHE A 91 14.76 1.13 13.86
N ASP A 92 14.08 0.14 14.46
CA ASP A 92 14.46 -1.28 14.30
C ASP A 92 13.83 -1.88 13.03
N ILE A 93 12.71 -1.30 12.57
CA ILE A 93 12.00 -1.69 11.35
C ILE A 93 11.22 -0.49 10.79
N ILE A 94 11.04 -0.46 9.47
CA ILE A 94 10.20 0.53 8.79
C ILE A 94 9.11 -0.21 8.01
N ILE A 95 7.84 0.16 8.23
CA ILE A 95 6.70 -0.29 7.45
C ILE A 95 6.32 0.84 6.51
N ALA A 96 6.30 0.58 5.21
CA ALA A 96 6.07 1.59 4.19
C ALA A 96 4.86 1.24 3.33
N ILE A 97 3.84 2.10 3.32
CA ILE A 97 2.56 1.86 2.66
C ILE A 97 2.52 2.63 1.34
N ALA A 98 2.27 1.92 0.25
CA ALA A 98 2.34 2.30 -1.16
C ALA A 98 3.77 2.41 -1.72
N THR A 99 3.91 2.19 -3.04
CA THR A 99 5.19 2.21 -3.76
C THR A 99 5.98 3.51 -3.55
N PRO A 100 5.35 4.71 -3.61
CA PRO A 100 6.07 5.98 -3.46
C PRO A 100 6.65 6.21 -2.04
N SER A 101 6.16 5.50 -1.01
CA SER A 101 6.78 5.48 0.32
C SER A 101 7.83 4.38 0.46
N ALA A 102 7.57 3.20 -0.13
CA ALA A 102 8.45 2.04 0.00
C ALA A 102 9.84 2.29 -0.62
N MET A 103 9.87 2.93 -1.80
CA MET A 103 11.13 3.21 -2.50
C MET A 103 12.08 4.12 -1.69
N PRO A 104 11.68 5.31 -1.18
CA PRO A 104 12.56 6.14 -0.36
C PRO A 104 12.90 5.50 0.99
N CYS A 105 11.98 4.73 1.62
CA CYS A 105 12.27 3.99 2.84
C CYS A 105 13.37 2.97 2.62
N TYR A 106 13.28 2.17 1.57
CA TYR A 106 14.31 1.19 1.24
C TYR A 106 15.63 1.86 0.86
N ALA A 107 15.60 2.91 0.06
CA ALA A 107 16.81 3.65 -0.33
C ALA A 107 17.56 4.23 0.87
N ALA A 108 16.83 4.74 1.88
CA ALA A 108 17.43 5.29 3.11
C ALA A 108 17.92 4.19 4.07
N ALA A 109 17.17 3.07 4.17
CA ALA A 109 17.37 2.05 5.20
C ALA A 109 18.43 0.99 4.84
N LYS A 110 18.64 0.70 3.54
CA LYS A 110 19.45 -0.43 3.07
C LYS A 110 20.88 -0.44 3.61
N ASP A 111 21.55 0.73 3.63
CA ASP A 111 22.93 0.85 4.09
C ASP A 111 23.04 0.84 5.62
N ALA A 112 21.96 1.20 6.32
CA ALA A 112 21.86 1.09 7.76
C ALA A 112 21.48 -0.31 8.25
N GLY A 113 21.11 -1.22 7.33
CA GLY A 113 20.67 -2.58 7.65
C GLY A 113 19.31 -2.64 8.35
N ILE A 114 18.49 -1.60 8.22
CA ILE A 114 17.14 -1.56 8.79
C ILE A 114 16.18 -2.26 7.81
N PRO A 115 15.45 -3.31 8.24
CA PRO A 115 14.50 -3.97 7.37
C PRO A 115 13.32 -3.06 7.02
N VAL A 116 12.85 -3.18 5.77
CA VAL A 116 11.67 -2.47 5.27
C VAL A 116 10.59 -3.47 4.89
N ILE A 117 9.41 -3.34 5.51
CA ILE A 117 8.24 -4.15 5.16
C ILE A 117 7.27 -3.24 4.42
N PHE A 118 7.10 -3.49 3.13
CA PHE A 118 6.17 -2.69 2.34
C PHE A 118 4.75 -3.27 2.37
N SER A 119 3.75 -2.39 2.24
CA SER A 119 2.33 -2.73 2.09
C SER A 119 1.79 -2.10 0.83
N ALA A 120 0.92 -2.81 0.10
CA ALA A 120 0.27 -2.31 -1.12
C ALA A 120 1.29 -1.79 -2.16
N VAL A 121 2.24 -2.62 -2.53
CA VAL A 121 3.18 -2.34 -3.63
C VAL A 121 2.85 -3.22 -4.82
N SER A 122 2.38 -2.62 -5.92
CA SER A 122 1.82 -3.36 -7.06
C SER A 122 2.87 -4.13 -7.87
N ASP A 123 4.10 -3.59 -7.99
CA ASP A 123 5.23 -4.24 -8.68
C ASP A 123 6.54 -4.07 -7.87
N PRO A 124 6.76 -4.89 -6.83
CA PRO A 124 7.95 -4.76 -5.99
C PRO A 124 9.27 -4.99 -6.73
N VAL A 125 9.25 -5.83 -7.77
CA VAL A 125 10.44 -6.09 -8.61
C VAL A 125 10.74 -4.90 -9.51
N GLY A 126 9.73 -4.40 -10.22
CA GLY A 126 9.86 -3.20 -11.07
C GLY A 126 10.22 -1.94 -10.28
N ALA A 127 9.77 -1.84 -9.02
CA ALA A 127 10.15 -0.77 -8.11
C ALA A 127 11.58 -0.90 -7.54
N GLY A 128 12.27 -2.02 -7.80
CA GLY A 128 13.63 -2.26 -7.32
C GLY A 128 13.73 -2.53 -5.81
N LEU A 129 12.64 -2.96 -5.18
CA LEU A 129 12.59 -3.30 -3.77
C LEU A 129 13.08 -4.72 -3.49
N VAL A 130 12.79 -5.64 -4.39
CA VAL A 130 13.15 -7.07 -4.30
C VAL A 130 13.72 -7.56 -5.62
N GLN A 131 14.49 -8.66 -5.60
CA GLN A 131 15.00 -9.27 -6.83
C GLN A 131 13.97 -10.21 -7.48
N SER A 132 13.22 -10.94 -6.67
CA SER A 132 12.04 -11.72 -7.09
C SER A 132 10.98 -11.73 -5.98
N LEU A 133 9.78 -12.17 -6.29
CA LEU A 133 8.69 -12.24 -5.32
C LEU A 133 8.87 -13.40 -4.33
N GLU A 134 9.42 -14.51 -4.79
CA GLU A 134 9.66 -15.72 -4.00
C GLU A 134 10.91 -15.62 -3.12
N ASP A 135 11.92 -14.89 -3.59
CA ASP A 135 13.22 -14.75 -2.92
C ASP A 135 13.73 -13.30 -3.08
N PRO A 136 13.37 -12.40 -2.17
CA PRO A 136 13.67 -10.98 -2.27
C PRO A 136 15.15 -10.63 -2.39
N GLN A 137 16.05 -11.33 -1.67
CA GLN A 137 17.51 -11.12 -1.65
C GLN A 137 17.95 -9.69 -1.30
N THR A 138 17.05 -8.89 -0.72
CA THR A 138 17.27 -7.49 -0.33
C THR A 138 16.93 -7.29 1.14
N GLY A 139 17.08 -6.08 1.65
CA GLY A 139 16.61 -5.69 2.99
C GLY A 139 15.11 -5.30 3.02
N ALA A 140 14.33 -5.67 2.01
CA ALA A 140 12.92 -5.38 1.91
C ALA A 140 12.10 -6.61 1.52
N THR A 141 10.88 -6.71 2.05
CA THR A 141 9.81 -7.63 1.67
C THR A 141 8.47 -7.01 2.04
N GLY A 142 7.36 -7.69 1.82
CA GLY A 142 6.04 -7.15 2.20
C GLY A 142 4.89 -7.75 1.42
N THR A 143 3.83 -6.96 1.24
CA THR A 143 2.61 -7.39 0.56
C THR A 143 2.38 -6.62 -0.73
N SER A 144 1.95 -7.34 -1.78
CA SER A 144 1.60 -6.76 -3.09
C SER A 144 0.10 -6.74 -3.29
N ASP A 145 -0.40 -5.60 -3.77
CA ASP A 145 -1.77 -5.36 -4.23
C ASP A 145 -1.88 -5.45 -5.75
N SER A 146 -1.08 -6.30 -6.39
CA SER A 146 -1.13 -6.47 -7.85
C SER A 146 -2.56 -6.77 -8.30
N LEU A 147 -3.11 -5.91 -9.16
CA LEU A 147 -4.48 -6.02 -9.63
C LEU A 147 -4.71 -7.29 -10.46
N ASN A 148 -5.92 -7.82 -10.42
CA ASN A 148 -6.37 -8.84 -11.37
C ASN A 148 -6.81 -8.18 -12.68
N TYR A 149 -5.83 -7.81 -13.52
CA TYR A 149 -6.08 -7.10 -14.78
C TYR A 149 -7.03 -7.83 -15.71
N THR A 150 -6.95 -9.17 -15.76
CA THR A 150 -7.81 -10.03 -16.58
C THR A 150 -9.25 -9.94 -16.11
N ALA A 151 -9.50 -10.16 -14.82
CA ALA A 151 -10.85 -10.06 -14.25
C ALA A 151 -11.44 -8.66 -14.43
N GLN A 152 -10.64 -7.60 -14.26
CA GLN A 152 -11.08 -6.21 -14.48
C GLN A 152 -11.48 -5.96 -15.94
N LEU A 153 -10.70 -6.45 -16.91
CA LEU A 153 -11.05 -6.32 -18.34
C LEU A 153 -12.29 -7.14 -18.72
N GLU A 154 -12.46 -8.33 -18.15
CA GLU A 154 -13.66 -9.17 -18.28
C GLU A 154 -14.89 -8.49 -17.68
N LEU A 155 -14.74 -7.88 -16.50
CA LEU A 155 -15.78 -7.09 -15.86
C LEU A 155 -16.22 -5.93 -16.76
N ILE A 156 -15.29 -5.10 -17.25
CA ILE A 156 -15.61 -3.99 -18.16
C ILE A 156 -16.32 -4.50 -19.41
N ARG A 157 -15.85 -5.59 -20.01
CA ARG A 157 -16.47 -6.18 -21.21
C ARG A 157 -17.88 -6.67 -20.96
N ALA A 158 -18.15 -7.27 -19.78
CA ALA A 158 -19.48 -7.76 -19.42
C ALA A 158 -20.47 -6.59 -19.20
N PHE A 159 -20.05 -5.51 -18.54
CA PHE A 159 -20.89 -4.34 -18.29
C PHE A 159 -21.10 -3.47 -19.54
N GLN A 160 -20.11 -3.40 -20.43
CA GLN A 160 -20.15 -2.60 -21.67
C GLN A 160 -19.70 -3.44 -22.88
N PRO A 161 -20.57 -4.31 -23.42
CA PRO A 161 -20.21 -5.21 -24.54
C PRO A 161 -19.72 -4.50 -25.80
N GLU A 162 -20.15 -3.25 -26.04
CA GLU A 162 -19.82 -2.48 -27.23
C GLU A 162 -18.65 -1.52 -27.06
N ALA A 163 -18.13 -1.36 -25.84
CA ALA A 163 -17.00 -0.47 -25.56
C ALA A 163 -15.73 -0.91 -26.29
N LYS A 164 -14.97 0.05 -26.80
CA LYS A 164 -13.72 -0.18 -27.54
C LYS A 164 -12.53 0.53 -26.91
N ASN A 165 -12.74 1.75 -26.41
CA ASN A 165 -11.68 2.62 -25.93
C ASN A 165 -11.77 2.78 -24.40
N ILE A 166 -10.79 2.26 -23.68
CA ILE A 166 -10.65 2.47 -22.24
C ILE A 166 -9.70 3.63 -21.99
N GLY A 167 -10.16 4.65 -21.27
CA GLY A 167 -9.34 5.75 -20.80
C GLY A 167 -8.63 5.38 -19.51
N ILE A 168 -7.34 5.66 -19.42
CA ILE A 168 -6.53 5.53 -18.20
C ILE A 168 -5.81 6.84 -17.96
N LEU A 169 -6.12 7.47 -16.81
CA LEU A 169 -5.38 8.61 -16.27
C LEU A 169 -4.33 8.09 -15.30
N TYR A 170 -3.07 8.56 -15.40
CA TYR A 170 -2.00 8.06 -14.57
C TYR A 170 -0.96 9.11 -14.23
N THR A 171 -0.32 9.00 -13.08
CA THR A 171 0.78 9.87 -12.64
C THR A 171 2.11 9.36 -13.16
N THR A 172 2.82 10.18 -13.92
CA THR A 172 4.08 9.79 -14.59
C THR A 172 5.24 9.53 -13.64
N SER A 173 5.18 10.02 -12.41
CA SER A 173 6.18 9.79 -11.36
C SER A 173 5.90 8.59 -10.47
N GLU A 174 4.72 7.95 -10.58
CA GLU A 174 4.36 6.77 -9.81
C GLU A 174 4.72 5.48 -10.54
N ALA A 175 5.70 4.73 -10.03
CA ALA A 175 6.17 3.49 -10.64
C ALA A 175 5.09 2.41 -10.69
N ASN A 176 4.20 2.33 -9.68
CA ASN A 176 3.02 1.46 -9.67
C ASN A 176 2.10 1.75 -10.87
N SER A 177 1.80 3.03 -11.11
CA SER A 177 0.91 3.45 -12.20
C SER A 177 1.47 3.11 -13.59
N LEU A 178 2.78 3.33 -13.78
CA LEU A 178 3.45 2.96 -15.02
C LEU A 178 3.44 1.44 -15.27
N ALA A 179 3.68 0.63 -14.22
CA ALA A 179 3.65 -0.82 -14.30
C ALA A 179 2.24 -1.33 -14.65
N GLN A 180 1.22 -0.81 -13.98
CA GLN A 180 -0.19 -1.18 -14.21
C GLN A 180 -0.66 -0.78 -15.60
N LEU A 181 -0.35 0.47 -16.05
CA LEU A 181 -0.68 0.92 -17.40
C LEU A 181 -0.10 -0.02 -18.45
N LYS A 182 1.17 -0.40 -18.31
CA LYS A 182 1.83 -1.34 -19.22
C LYS A 182 1.09 -2.68 -19.28
N LYS A 183 0.64 -3.20 -18.14
CA LYS A 183 -0.14 -4.45 -18.08
C LYS A 183 -1.48 -4.35 -18.81
N TYR A 184 -2.22 -3.26 -18.59
CA TYR A 184 -3.46 -3.02 -19.34
C TYR A 184 -3.21 -2.90 -20.86
N GLN A 185 -2.17 -2.19 -21.28
CA GLN A 185 -1.81 -2.08 -22.70
C GLN A 185 -1.43 -3.43 -23.33
N GLU A 186 -0.75 -4.31 -22.57
CA GLU A 186 -0.40 -5.66 -23.02
C GLU A 186 -1.63 -6.57 -23.19
N LEU A 187 -2.63 -6.44 -22.32
CA LEU A 187 -3.75 -7.38 -22.23
C LEU A 187 -5.02 -6.92 -22.95
N ALA A 188 -5.27 -5.60 -23.02
CA ALA A 188 -6.53 -5.03 -23.49
C ALA A 188 -6.97 -5.54 -24.88
N GLY A 189 -6.03 -5.72 -25.79
CA GLY A 189 -6.31 -6.22 -27.14
C GLY A 189 -6.94 -7.62 -27.16
N ASN A 190 -6.64 -8.47 -26.18
CA ASN A 190 -7.24 -9.80 -26.05
C ASN A 190 -8.74 -9.76 -25.74
N TYR A 191 -9.20 -8.63 -25.16
CA TYR A 191 -10.58 -8.36 -24.80
C TYR A 191 -11.26 -7.40 -25.78
N GLY A 192 -10.59 -7.06 -26.90
CA GLY A 192 -11.12 -6.15 -27.92
C GLY A 192 -11.13 -4.68 -27.50
N PHE A 193 -10.25 -4.29 -26.58
CA PHE A 193 -10.09 -2.90 -26.13
C PHE A 193 -8.82 -2.26 -26.68
N GLU A 194 -8.86 -0.95 -26.85
CA GLU A 194 -7.73 -0.07 -27.04
C GLU A 194 -7.58 0.82 -25.80
N ILE A 195 -6.35 0.98 -25.28
CA ILE A 195 -6.07 1.85 -24.15
C ILE A 195 -5.71 3.24 -24.65
N LYS A 196 -6.47 4.25 -24.22
CA LYS A 196 -6.15 5.67 -24.36
C LYS A 196 -5.58 6.16 -23.03
N ALA A 197 -4.28 6.41 -22.97
CA ALA A 197 -3.61 6.81 -21.75
C ALA A 197 -3.27 8.31 -21.74
N GLN A 198 -3.50 8.97 -20.60
CA GLN A 198 -3.13 10.35 -20.37
C GLN A 198 -2.29 10.45 -19.10
N GLY A 199 -1.04 10.87 -19.25
CA GLY A 199 -0.14 11.14 -18.11
C GLY A 199 -0.39 12.51 -17.51
N ILE A 200 -0.27 12.58 -16.19
CA ILE A 200 -0.21 13.82 -15.39
C ILE A 200 1.04 13.81 -14.53
N THR A 201 1.49 14.98 -14.10
CA THR A 201 2.67 15.12 -13.22
C THR A 201 2.28 15.23 -11.75
N ASP A 202 1.12 15.85 -11.47
CA ASP A 202 0.59 16.05 -10.13
C ASP A 202 -0.95 16.19 -10.14
N ALA A 203 -1.53 16.30 -8.93
CA ALA A 203 -2.96 16.38 -8.73
C ALA A 203 -3.65 17.56 -9.41
N SER A 204 -2.95 18.69 -9.65
CA SER A 204 -3.53 19.89 -10.28
C SER A 204 -3.90 19.65 -11.76
N GLU A 205 -3.31 18.64 -12.38
CA GLU A 205 -3.54 18.29 -13.79
C GLU A 205 -4.67 17.27 -13.99
N VAL A 206 -5.26 16.71 -12.91
CA VAL A 206 -6.33 15.70 -13.02
C VAL A 206 -7.50 16.19 -13.87
N ALA A 207 -7.98 17.42 -13.65
CA ALA A 207 -9.09 17.98 -14.41
C ALA A 207 -8.79 18.13 -15.91
N SER A 208 -7.60 18.60 -16.27
CA SER A 208 -7.19 18.73 -17.66
C SER A 208 -6.90 17.39 -18.32
N GLY A 209 -6.33 16.45 -17.57
CA GLY A 209 -6.02 15.09 -18.02
C GLY A 209 -7.30 14.32 -18.37
N ILE A 210 -8.30 14.33 -17.49
CA ILE A 210 -9.57 13.65 -17.78
C ILE A 210 -10.33 14.32 -18.93
N ALA A 211 -10.30 15.66 -19.05
CA ALA A 211 -10.89 16.36 -20.17
C ALA A 211 -10.25 15.93 -21.51
N SER A 212 -8.93 15.74 -21.55
CA SER A 212 -8.19 15.25 -22.71
C SER A 212 -8.61 13.81 -23.07
N LEU A 213 -8.79 12.93 -22.10
CA LEU A 213 -9.27 11.57 -22.33
C LEU A 213 -10.70 11.57 -22.90
N ILE A 214 -11.61 12.35 -22.35
CA ILE A 214 -12.97 12.51 -22.86
C ILE A 214 -12.96 12.96 -24.32
N ALA A 215 -12.14 13.98 -24.62
CA ALA A 215 -12.00 14.50 -25.99
C ALA A 215 -11.38 13.49 -26.96
N SER A 216 -10.61 12.50 -26.48
CA SER A 216 -10.05 11.43 -27.32
C SER A 216 -11.07 10.34 -27.69
N GLY A 217 -12.30 10.41 -27.19
CA GLY A 217 -13.38 9.48 -27.51
C GLY A 217 -13.25 8.13 -26.78
N ILE A 218 -13.09 8.17 -25.45
CA ILE A 218 -13.14 6.98 -24.60
C ILE A 218 -14.59 6.56 -24.35
N ASP A 219 -14.81 5.26 -24.15
CA ASP A 219 -16.12 4.68 -23.82
C ASP A 219 -16.30 4.50 -22.31
N CYS A 220 -15.20 4.34 -21.59
CA CYS A 220 -15.17 4.26 -20.13
C CYS A 220 -13.79 4.68 -19.59
N VAL A 221 -13.72 4.90 -18.28
CA VAL A 221 -12.45 5.05 -17.55
C VAL A 221 -12.20 3.77 -16.73
N CYS A 222 -10.98 3.24 -16.81
CA CYS A 222 -10.47 2.22 -15.88
C CYS A 222 -9.42 2.87 -15.01
N ASN A 223 -9.69 2.93 -13.69
CA ASN A 223 -8.75 3.53 -12.76
C ASN A 223 -7.66 2.54 -12.35
N LEU A 224 -6.49 3.08 -12.05
CA LEU A 224 -5.36 2.36 -11.45
C LEU A 224 -5.34 2.61 -9.94
N THR A 225 -4.47 1.92 -9.20
CA THR A 225 -4.11 2.31 -7.82
C THR A 225 -3.12 3.48 -7.85
N ASP A 226 -3.46 4.52 -8.59
CA ASP A 226 -2.71 5.77 -8.73
C ASP A 226 -3.09 6.74 -7.61
N ASN A 227 -2.17 7.06 -6.71
CA ASN A 227 -2.52 7.79 -5.51
C ASN A 227 -3.02 9.21 -5.78
N ASN A 228 -2.46 9.92 -6.78
CA ASN A 228 -2.93 11.26 -7.14
C ASN A 228 -4.32 11.21 -7.76
N VAL A 229 -4.58 10.25 -8.64
CA VAL A 229 -5.89 10.10 -9.30
C VAL A 229 -6.93 9.65 -8.29
N VAL A 230 -6.62 8.66 -7.43
CA VAL A 230 -7.52 8.17 -6.37
C VAL A 230 -7.92 9.29 -5.43
N ASN A 231 -6.97 10.08 -4.93
CA ASN A 231 -7.25 11.21 -4.04
C ASN A 231 -8.12 12.30 -4.68
N ASN A 232 -8.12 12.39 -6.01
CA ASN A 232 -8.87 13.39 -6.76
C ASN A 232 -9.97 12.78 -7.63
N PHE A 233 -10.41 11.55 -7.31
CA PHE A 233 -11.31 10.81 -8.19
C PHE A 233 -12.70 11.47 -8.34
N SER A 234 -13.14 12.25 -7.37
CA SER A 234 -14.32 13.09 -7.48
C SER A 234 -14.25 14.12 -8.64
N VAL A 235 -13.05 14.58 -8.99
CA VAL A 235 -12.82 15.45 -10.15
C VAL A 235 -12.99 14.66 -11.45
N VAL A 236 -12.55 13.40 -11.46
CA VAL A 236 -12.71 12.50 -12.61
C VAL A 236 -14.20 12.26 -12.86
N THR A 237 -14.96 11.83 -11.85
CA THR A 237 -16.40 11.53 -12.01
C THR A 237 -17.23 12.77 -12.29
N ALA A 238 -16.88 13.92 -11.74
CA ALA A 238 -17.53 15.19 -12.08
C ALA A 238 -17.42 15.57 -13.56
N ALA A 239 -16.35 15.12 -14.24
CA ALA A 239 -16.17 15.33 -15.68
C ALA A 239 -16.80 14.22 -16.53
N THR A 240 -16.74 12.96 -16.10
CA THR A 240 -17.21 11.79 -16.85
C THR A 240 -18.71 11.56 -16.75
N ASP A 241 -19.34 11.81 -15.58
CA ASP A 241 -20.79 11.65 -15.39
C ASP A 241 -21.63 12.44 -16.41
N PRO A 242 -21.43 13.78 -16.60
CA PRO A 242 -22.18 14.54 -17.59
C PRO A 242 -21.86 14.17 -19.04
N ALA A 243 -20.70 13.53 -19.28
CA ALA A 243 -20.30 13.02 -20.60
C ALA A 243 -20.91 11.64 -20.89
N GLY A 244 -21.59 11.01 -19.92
CA GLY A 244 -22.15 9.68 -20.06
C GLY A 244 -21.11 8.57 -20.10
N ILE A 245 -19.92 8.80 -19.52
CA ILE A 245 -18.78 7.88 -19.54
C ILE A 245 -18.65 7.23 -18.16
N PRO A 246 -18.97 5.94 -17.99
CA PRO A 246 -18.85 5.25 -16.71
C PRO A 246 -17.39 5.04 -16.33
N CYS A 247 -17.12 5.05 -15.01
CA CYS A 247 -15.83 4.73 -14.44
C CYS A 247 -15.84 3.36 -13.77
N TYR A 248 -14.76 2.61 -13.95
CA TYR A 248 -14.48 1.35 -13.25
C TYR A 248 -13.31 1.57 -12.31
N GLY A 249 -13.49 1.17 -11.05
CA GLY A 249 -12.49 1.37 -10.01
C GLY A 249 -11.40 0.31 -9.99
N SER A 250 -10.43 0.51 -9.14
CA SER A 250 -9.43 -0.47 -8.72
C SER A 250 -9.57 -0.84 -7.24
N GLU A 251 -10.51 -0.18 -6.54
CA GLU A 251 -10.73 -0.27 -5.10
C GLU A 251 -12.23 -0.16 -4.80
N GLU A 252 -12.67 -0.77 -3.69
CA GLU A 252 -14.08 -0.75 -3.28
C GLU A 252 -14.59 0.67 -3.03
N GLU A 253 -13.78 1.49 -2.38
CA GLU A 253 -14.15 2.85 -1.99
C GLU A 253 -14.46 3.74 -3.20
N GLN A 254 -13.86 3.46 -4.35
CA GLN A 254 -14.17 4.20 -5.57
C GLN A 254 -15.57 3.89 -6.08
N VAL A 255 -16.08 2.69 -5.85
CA VAL A 255 -17.47 2.32 -6.16
C VAL A 255 -18.42 2.88 -5.11
N ALA A 256 -18.08 2.77 -3.82
CA ALA A 256 -18.93 3.19 -2.71
C ALA A 256 -19.05 4.72 -2.59
N GLN A 257 -17.96 5.46 -2.83
CA GLN A 257 -17.87 6.88 -2.48
C GLN A 257 -17.70 7.82 -3.67
N TYR A 258 -17.06 7.34 -4.76
CA TYR A 258 -16.64 8.22 -5.87
C TYR A 258 -17.37 7.97 -7.18
N GLY A 259 -18.37 7.10 -7.20
CA GLY A 259 -19.28 6.96 -8.34
C GLY A 259 -18.85 5.97 -9.43
N CYS A 260 -17.81 5.16 -9.22
CA CYS A 260 -17.51 4.03 -10.10
C CYS A 260 -18.67 3.05 -10.13
N VAL A 261 -18.91 2.45 -11.30
CA VAL A 261 -20.03 1.52 -11.48
C VAL A 261 -19.73 0.13 -10.92
N ALA A 262 -18.47 -0.31 -11.05
CA ALA A 262 -17.99 -1.59 -10.57
C ALA A 262 -16.46 -1.59 -10.44
N SER A 263 -15.90 -2.58 -9.76
CA SER A 263 -14.47 -2.82 -9.61
C SER A 263 -14.19 -4.27 -9.27
N GLU A 264 -13.08 -4.81 -9.74
CA GLU A 264 -12.40 -5.92 -9.08
C GLU A 264 -11.55 -5.32 -7.94
N THR A 265 -11.76 -5.77 -6.71
CA THR A 265 -11.14 -5.15 -5.53
C THR A 265 -10.46 -6.16 -4.61
N LEU A 266 -9.62 -5.66 -3.73
CA LEU A 266 -8.91 -6.41 -2.69
C LEU A 266 -9.33 -5.90 -1.30
N ASP A 267 -9.22 -6.76 -0.28
CA ASP A 267 -9.38 -6.35 1.11
C ASP A 267 -8.07 -5.72 1.64
N TYR A 268 -8.02 -4.39 1.63
CA TYR A 268 -6.86 -3.63 2.09
C TYR A 268 -6.63 -3.70 3.62
N VAL A 269 -7.66 -4.00 4.43
CA VAL A 269 -7.48 -4.25 5.87
C VAL A 269 -6.75 -5.58 6.05
N ALA A 270 -7.19 -6.63 5.36
CA ALA A 270 -6.53 -7.94 5.40
C ALA A 270 -5.11 -7.89 4.86
N LEU A 271 -4.87 -7.13 3.77
CA LEU A 271 -3.54 -6.89 3.21
C LEU A 271 -2.61 -6.24 4.24
N GLY A 272 -3.07 -5.16 4.88
CA GLY A 272 -2.34 -4.46 5.93
C GLY A 272 -2.07 -5.35 7.14
N TYR A 273 -3.05 -6.15 7.57
CA TYR A 273 -2.89 -7.10 8.67
C TYR A 273 -1.78 -8.12 8.38
N GLN A 274 -1.75 -8.66 7.16
CA GLN A 274 -0.67 -9.55 6.72
C GLN A 274 0.69 -8.85 6.73
N THR A 275 0.76 -7.58 6.29
CA THR A 275 1.99 -6.78 6.38
C THR A 275 2.47 -6.64 7.82
N GLY A 276 1.56 -6.35 8.75
CA GLY A 276 1.87 -6.26 10.17
C GLY A 276 2.39 -7.57 10.75
N LEU A 277 1.83 -8.72 10.36
CA LEU A 277 2.34 -10.04 10.75
C LEU A 277 3.76 -10.27 10.22
N MET A 278 4.05 -9.92 8.96
CA MET A 278 5.40 -10.03 8.39
C MET A 278 6.40 -9.16 9.16
N ALA A 279 6.00 -7.94 9.56
CA ALA A 279 6.84 -7.07 10.39
C ALA A 279 7.13 -7.70 11.76
N VAL A 280 6.15 -8.32 12.40
CA VAL A 280 6.31 -9.04 13.67
C VAL A 280 7.28 -10.21 13.52
N ASP A 281 7.17 -10.99 12.44
CA ASP A 281 8.07 -12.12 12.19
C ASP A 281 9.53 -11.63 12.03
N VAL A 282 9.76 -10.53 11.32
CA VAL A 282 11.09 -9.93 11.16
C VAL A 282 11.62 -9.38 12.49
N LEU A 283 10.79 -8.73 13.31
CA LEU A 283 11.16 -8.30 14.67
C LEU A 283 11.48 -9.52 15.55
N GLY A 284 10.84 -10.66 15.31
CA GLY A 284 11.11 -11.95 15.95
C GLY A 284 12.38 -12.65 15.46
N GLY A 285 13.07 -12.09 14.46
CA GLY A 285 14.34 -12.60 13.94
C GLY A 285 14.24 -13.36 12.63
N ALA A 286 13.10 -13.35 11.93
CA ALA A 286 13.00 -13.88 10.58
C ALA A 286 13.87 -13.07 9.61
N ASP A 287 14.52 -13.76 8.66
CA ASP A 287 15.37 -13.10 7.68
C ASP A 287 14.52 -12.47 6.56
N VAL A 288 14.49 -11.13 6.55
CA VAL A 288 13.78 -10.33 5.54
C VAL A 288 14.21 -10.67 4.10
N LYS A 289 15.46 -11.11 3.90
CA LYS A 289 16.00 -11.40 2.56
C LYS A 289 15.41 -12.65 1.92
N SER A 290 14.98 -13.61 2.73
CA SER A 290 14.39 -14.88 2.29
C SER A 290 12.88 -14.95 2.51
N MET A 291 12.27 -13.90 3.05
CA MET A 291 10.83 -13.85 3.28
C MET A 291 10.12 -13.46 1.98
N ALA A 292 9.44 -14.40 1.34
CA ALA A 292 8.72 -14.17 0.10
C ALA A 292 7.71 -13.01 0.22
N VAL A 293 7.52 -12.26 -0.86
CA VAL A 293 6.46 -11.24 -0.95
C VAL A 293 5.12 -11.95 -0.93
N TYR A 294 4.22 -11.48 -0.07
CA TYR A 294 2.85 -11.98 -0.04
C TYR A 294 2.03 -11.29 -1.12
N ILE A 295 1.42 -12.09 -2.00
CA ILE A 295 0.54 -11.60 -3.07
C ILE A 295 -0.88 -11.98 -2.71
N VAL A 296 -1.79 -11.00 -2.70
CA VAL A 296 -3.22 -11.29 -2.61
C VAL A 296 -3.69 -11.84 -3.95
N SER A 297 -4.12 -13.11 -3.96
CA SER A 297 -4.56 -13.81 -5.18
C SER A 297 -6.03 -13.60 -5.49
N ASP A 298 -6.83 -13.29 -4.47
CA ASP A 298 -8.29 -13.31 -4.57
C ASP A 298 -8.81 -11.87 -4.66
N SER A 299 -9.22 -11.46 -5.87
CA SER A 299 -10.02 -10.25 -6.07
C SER A 299 -11.50 -10.59 -6.01
N GLU A 300 -12.31 -9.63 -5.55
CA GLU A 300 -13.76 -9.73 -5.53
C GLU A 300 -14.39 -8.66 -6.41
N PRO A 301 -15.35 -9.02 -7.28
CA PRO A 301 -16.11 -8.02 -8.01
C PRO A 301 -17.12 -7.33 -7.08
N VAL A 302 -17.10 -6.00 -7.11
CA VAL A 302 -18.09 -5.15 -6.42
C VAL A 302 -18.75 -4.21 -7.40
N TYR A 303 -20.01 -3.83 -7.13
CA TYR A 303 -20.76 -2.91 -7.97
C TYR A 303 -21.71 -2.01 -7.17
N SER A 304 -22.20 -0.94 -7.80
CA SER A 304 -23.24 -0.08 -7.25
C SER A 304 -24.38 0.10 -8.23
N THR A 305 -25.56 -0.40 -7.87
CA THR A 305 -26.79 -0.24 -8.68
C THR A 305 -27.11 1.24 -8.91
N ALA A 306 -26.90 2.08 -7.92
CA ALA A 306 -27.15 3.53 -8.02
C ALA A 306 -26.24 4.20 -9.06
N ASN A 307 -24.96 3.83 -9.09
CA ASN A 307 -24.00 4.38 -10.06
C ASN A 307 -24.26 3.84 -11.48
N MET A 308 -24.57 2.54 -11.61
CA MET A 308 -24.94 1.92 -12.89
C MET A 308 -26.15 2.59 -13.52
N ALA A 309 -27.16 2.93 -12.72
CA ALA A 309 -28.40 3.57 -13.20
C ALA A 309 -28.14 4.91 -13.89
N LYS A 310 -27.10 5.66 -13.52
CA LYS A 310 -26.74 6.93 -14.18
C LYS A 310 -26.40 6.75 -15.67
N PHE A 311 -25.91 5.56 -16.04
CA PHE A 311 -25.43 5.24 -17.39
C PHE A 311 -26.35 4.25 -18.11
N GLY A 312 -27.50 3.88 -17.51
CA GLY A 312 -28.40 2.87 -18.07
C GLY A 312 -27.82 1.46 -18.12
N LEU A 313 -26.81 1.19 -17.28
CA LEU A 313 -26.18 -0.13 -17.19
C LEU A 313 -27.02 -1.07 -16.32
N SER A 314 -26.95 -2.36 -16.62
CA SER A 314 -27.56 -3.43 -15.84
C SER A 314 -26.49 -4.40 -15.35
N LEU A 315 -26.71 -5.03 -14.21
CA LEU A 315 -25.81 -6.05 -13.68
C LEU A 315 -25.79 -7.26 -14.65
N PRO A 316 -24.64 -7.64 -15.21
CA PRO A 316 -24.55 -8.79 -16.10
C PRO A 316 -24.78 -10.10 -15.34
N ASP A 317 -25.38 -11.10 -15.97
CA ASP A 317 -25.65 -12.41 -15.35
C ASP A 317 -24.40 -13.08 -14.79
N ALA A 318 -23.24 -12.86 -15.42
CA ALA A 318 -21.96 -13.39 -14.95
C ALA A 318 -21.53 -12.82 -13.56
N TYR A 319 -22.07 -11.67 -13.17
CA TYR A 319 -21.75 -10.95 -11.93
C TYR A 319 -22.94 -10.91 -10.95
N LYS A 320 -23.98 -11.75 -11.15
CA LYS A 320 -25.18 -11.79 -10.27
C LYS A 320 -24.85 -12.07 -8.79
N ASP A 321 -23.74 -12.75 -8.53
CA ASP A 321 -23.27 -13.10 -7.18
C ASP A 321 -22.21 -12.10 -6.66
N ALA A 322 -21.90 -11.05 -7.43
CA ALA A 322 -20.99 -9.97 -6.99
C ALA A 322 -21.61 -9.18 -5.84
N ARG A 323 -20.75 -8.57 -5.03
CA ARG A 323 -21.18 -7.82 -3.85
C ARG A 323 -21.59 -6.38 -4.22
N GLU A 324 -22.82 -6.02 -3.85
CA GLU A 324 -23.30 -4.64 -3.98
C GLU A 324 -22.75 -3.78 -2.85
N VAL A 325 -22.15 -2.63 -3.20
CA VAL A 325 -21.73 -1.59 -2.27
C VAL A 325 -22.67 -0.38 -2.37
N LYS A 326 -22.92 0.27 -1.23
CA LYS A 326 -23.92 1.34 -1.10
C LYS A 326 -23.25 2.64 -0.68
#